data_b898af5a5a66e41a879f32be3b554027
#
_entry.id   b898af5a5a66e41a879f32be3b554027
#
_cell.length_a   1.000
_cell.length_b   1.000
_cell.length_c   1.000
_cell.angle_alpha   90.00
_cell.angle_beta   90.00
_cell.angle_gamma   90.00
#
_symmetry.space_group_name_H-M   'P 1'
#
loop_
_entity.id
_entity.type
_entity.pdbx_description
1 polymer ?
#
loop_
_entity_poly.entity_id
_entity_poly.type
_entity_poly.pdbx_seq_one_letter_code
_entity_poly.pdbx_strand_id
1 'polypeptide(L)'
;FGPVVRRFGGWRHCWVAERVEKSVIQRRRQVLEGMRLEFRLNVEVGIDITMDQLLEEYDAVFMGMGTYKYMKGGFPGEELEGVYDALPFLISSVNRNMAWEKNPEDYISVKGKRVVVLGGGDTAMDCNRTSIRQNAKRVTCAYRRDEENMPGSRREVQNSKEEGVNFLFNRQPIEIIGDGKVEGVKVVTTKLGEPDANGRRRPQPIEGSEEVIPADVVLVAFGFQPDPPEWLAGVDVQTNDWDGVIAEEHQEFKFQTSNPKVFAGGDMVRVSDLVVTAID
;
A
#
# COMPACT_ATOMS: atom_id res chain seq x y z
N PHE A 1 -6.47 -21.47 24.71
CA PHE A 1 -6.85 -20.25 23.97
C PHE A 1 -5.85 -20.03 22.85
N GLY A 2 -6.22 -20.27 21.62
CA GLY A 2 -5.37 -20.04 20.45
C GLY A 2 -5.86 -18.83 19.67
N PRO A 3 -4.99 -17.83 19.35
CA PRO A 3 -5.40 -16.71 18.52
C PRO A 3 -5.73 -17.17 17.11
N VAL A 4 -6.90 -16.80 16.62
CA VAL A 4 -7.28 -16.96 15.22
C VAL A 4 -6.61 -15.83 14.44
N VAL A 5 -5.66 -16.16 13.59
CA VAL A 5 -4.98 -15.17 12.73
C VAL A 5 -5.52 -15.30 11.33
N ARG A 6 -6.19 -14.25 10.90
CA ARG A 6 -6.70 -14.10 9.55
C ARG A 6 -5.60 -13.60 8.61
N ARG A 7 -5.57 -14.18 7.42
CA ARG A 7 -4.85 -13.75 6.21
C ARG A 7 -3.52 -13.03 6.45
N PHE A 8 -2.47 -13.77 6.63
CA PHE A 8 -1.10 -13.30 6.36
C PHE A 8 -0.90 -12.97 4.86
N GLY A 9 -1.99 -12.63 4.17
CA GLY A 9 -1.99 -12.31 2.74
C GLY A 9 -1.07 -11.14 2.42
N GLY A 10 -1.11 -10.08 3.21
CA GLY A 10 -0.26 -8.92 3.01
C GLY A 10 1.24 -9.23 3.14
N TRP A 11 1.62 -10.05 4.11
CA TRP A 11 3.02 -10.42 4.33
C TRP A 11 3.58 -11.40 3.29
N ARG A 12 2.74 -12.22 2.67
CA ARG A 12 3.19 -13.10 1.60
C ARG A 12 3.47 -12.37 0.31
N HIS A 13 2.74 -11.30 0.01
CA HIS A 13 2.71 -10.67 -1.29
C HIS A 13 3.43 -9.33 -1.33
N CYS A 14 3.50 -8.61 -0.22
CA CYS A 14 4.11 -7.29 -0.20
C CYS A 14 5.60 -7.35 0.12
N TRP A 15 6.41 -6.53 -0.52
CA TRP A 15 7.75 -6.05 -0.14
C TRP A 15 8.84 -7.08 -0.01
N VAL A 16 8.52 -8.28 0.36
CA VAL A 16 9.37 -9.17 1.13
C VAL A 16 10.03 -10.23 0.25
N ALA A 17 9.63 -10.38 -1.03
CA ALA A 17 10.30 -11.35 -1.91
C ALA A 17 11.77 -11.00 -2.13
N GLU A 18 12.07 -9.71 -2.11
CA GLU A 18 13.41 -9.20 -2.40
C GLU A 18 14.17 -8.71 -1.16
N ARG A 19 13.49 -8.46 -0.04
CA ARG A 19 14.09 -7.87 1.17
C ARG A 19 14.21 -8.81 2.35
N VAL A 20 13.32 -9.79 2.48
CA VAL A 20 13.35 -10.77 3.57
C VAL A 20 13.22 -12.18 2.99
N GLU A 21 14.17 -13.03 3.29
CA GLU A 21 14.10 -14.44 2.93
C GLU A 21 12.84 -15.11 3.51
N LYS A 22 12.11 -15.82 2.67
CA LYS A 22 10.87 -16.51 3.08
C LYS A 22 11.08 -17.55 4.17
N SER A 23 12.28 -18.11 4.26
CA SER A 23 12.72 -18.98 5.35
C SER A 23 12.60 -18.33 6.73
N VAL A 24 12.89 -17.02 6.83
CA VAL A 24 12.76 -16.24 8.09
C VAL A 24 11.30 -16.18 8.53
N ILE A 25 10.38 -15.91 7.60
CA ILE A 25 8.93 -15.86 7.87
C ILE A 25 8.43 -17.24 8.28
N GLN A 26 8.85 -18.29 7.56
CA GLN A 26 8.48 -19.67 7.87
C GLN A 26 8.95 -20.08 9.27
N ARG A 27 10.21 -19.73 9.61
CA ARG A 27 10.74 -19.99 10.94
C ARG A 27 9.97 -19.24 12.02
N ARG A 28 9.63 -17.96 11.80
CA ARG A 28 8.82 -17.19 12.76
C ARG A 28 7.46 -17.83 12.97
N ARG A 29 6.80 -18.27 11.89
CA ARG A 29 5.53 -19.00 11.98
C ARG A 29 5.67 -20.26 12.83
N GLN A 30 6.70 -21.09 12.59
CA GLN A 30 6.95 -22.31 13.39
C GLN A 30 7.16 -22.01 14.88
N VAL A 31 7.86 -20.91 15.21
CA VAL A 31 8.02 -20.46 16.61
C VAL A 31 6.66 -20.13 17.22
N LEU A 32 5.83 -19.37 16.52
CA LEU A 32 4.49 -19.01 16.99
C LEU A 32 3.59 -20.23 17.16
N GLU A 33 3.60 -21.17 16.20
CA GLU A 33 2.89 -22.46 16.33
C GLU A 33 3.37 -23.27 17.54
N GLY A 34 4.69 -23.28 17.80
CA GLY A 34 5.28 -23.88 19.00
C GLY A 34 4.84 -23.20 20.31
N MET A 35 4.46 -21.93 20.24
CA MET A 35 3.84 -21.17 21.35
C MET A 35 2.33 -21.39 21.46
N ARG A 36 1.78 -22.34 20.74
CA ARG A 36 0.36 -22.70 20.67
C ARG A 36 -0.53 -21.67 19.98
N LEU A 37 0.02 -20.87 19.07
CA LEU A 37 -0.80 -20.05 18.18
C LEU A 37 -1.36 -20.94 17.05
N GLU A 38 -2.65 -20.87 16.84
CA GLU A 38 -3.34 -21.54 15.73
C GLU A 38 -3.54 -20.55 14.57
N PHE A 39 -3.12 -20.95 13.37
CA PHE A 39 -3.35 -20.18 12.14
C PHE A 39 -4.50 -20.77 11.35
N ARG A 40 -5.64 -20.11 11.32
CA ARG A 40 -6.78 -20.45 10.46
C ARG A 40 -6.71 -19.62 9.19
N LEU A 41 -6.19 -20.21 8.12
CA LEU A 41 -6.03 -19.56 6.82
C LEU A 41 -7.27 -19.76 5.96
N ASN A 42 -7.49 -18.85 4.98
CA ASN A 42 -8.65 -18.87 4.09
C ASN A 42 -10.01 -18.77 4.81
N VAL A 43 -10.03 -18.17 5.98
CA VAL A 43 -11.25 -17.85 6.74
C VAL A 43 -11.53 -16.37 6.64
N GLU A 44 -12.72 -15.98 6.21
CA GLU A 44 -13.16 -14.60 6.06
C GLU A 44 -14.15 -14.20 7.16
N VAL A 45 -13.76 -13.28 8.09
CA VAL A 45 -14.65 -12.73 9.12
C VAL A 45 -15.72 -11.86 8.46
N GLY A 46 -16.96 -12.10 8.78
CA GLY A 46 -18.13 -11.53 8.11
C GLY A 46 -18.70 -12.42 7.00
N ILE A 47 -17.95 -13.48 6.56
CA ILE A 47 -18.42 -14.44 5.56
C ILE A 47 -18.39 -15.87 6.15
N ASP A 48 -17.20 -16.39 6.48
CA ASP A 48 -17.02 -17.75 6.99
C ASP A 48 -17.26 -17.84 8.50
N ILE A 49 -16.98 -16.78 9.23
CA ILE A 49 -17.21 -16.63 10.66
C ILE A 49 -17.61 -15.18 10.95
N THR A 50 -18.62 -14.97 11.78
CA THR A 50 -19.03 -13.62 12.16
C THR A 50 -18.18 -13.07 13.30
N MET A 51 -18.18 -11.74 13.45
CA MET A 51 -17.51 -11.11 14.60
C MET A 51 -18.22 -11.46 15.91
N ASP A 52 -19.54 -11.59 15.91
CA ASP A 52 -20.33 -12.02 17.09
C ASP A 52 -19.90 -13.40 17.57
N GLN A 53 -19.72 -14.36 16.65
CA GLN A 53 -19.22 -15.69 17.01
C GLN A 53 -17.80 -15.62 17.64
N LEU A 54 -16.94 -14.74 17.13
CA LEU A 54 -15.62 -14.53 17.74
C LEU A 54 -15.72 -13.93 19.15
N LEU A 55 -16.64 -12.98 19.35
CA LEU A 55 -16.88 -12.35 20.65
C LEU A 55 -17.55 -13.27 21.68
N GLU A 56 -18.27 -14.30 21.22
CA GLU A 56 -18.82 -15.36 22.06
C GLU A 56 -17.74 -16.40 22.42
N GLU A 57 -16.89 -16.79 21.45
CA GLU A 57 -15.89 -17.85 21.62
C GLU A 57 -14.64 -17.38 22.39
N TYR A 58 -14.27 -16.09 22.27
CA TYR A 58 -13.03 -15.54 22.84
C TYR A 58 -13.26 -14.44 23.87
N ASP A 59 -12.38 -14.34 24.84
CA ASP A 59 -12.39 -13.29 25.86
C ASP A 59 -12.04 -11.91 25.29
N ALA A 60 -11.20 -11.87 24.25
CA ALA A 60 -10.82 -10.66 23.52
C ALA A 60 -10.47 -10.97 22.07
N VAL A 61 -10.71 -10.00 21.18
CA VAL A 61 -10.36 -10.05 19.77
C VAL A 61 -9.46 -8.88 19.43
N PHE A 62 -8.31 -9.16 18.80
CA PHE A 62 -7.42 -8.11 18.28
C PHE A 62 -7.56 -8.01 16.75
N MET A 63 -7.84 -6.81 16.25
CA MET A 63 -7.95 -6.52 14.82
C MET A 63 -6.66 -5.85 14.32
N GLY A 64 -6.01 -6.47 13.34
CA GLY A 64 -4.82 -5.95 12.68
C GLY A 64 -4.97 -6.08 11.16
N MET A 65 -6.06 -5.54 10.59
CA MET A 65 -6.43 -5.77 9.19
C MET A 65 -5.66 -4.87 8.21
N GLY A 66 -5.02 -3.80 8.69
CA GLY A 66 -4.30 -2.86 7.84
C GLY A 66 -5.23 -1.97 6.99
N THR A 67 -4.68 -1.40 5.91
CA THR A 67 -5.40 -0.54 4.95
C THR A 67 -5.18 -1.07 3.54
N TYR A 68 -6.27 -1.29 2.77
CA TYR A 68 -6.19 -1.92 1.45
C TYR A 68 -6.98 -1.21 0.35
N LYS A 69 -7.69 -0.11 0.66
CA LYS A 69 -8.37 0.69 -0.34
C LYS A 69 -7.39 1.64 -1.02
N TYR A 70 -7.25 1.50 -2.32
CA TYR A 70 -6.31 2.32 -3.09
C TYR A 70 -6.76 3.78 -3.16
N MET A 71 -5.83 4.68 -2.95
CA MET A 71 -6.05 6.10 -3.24
C MET A 71 -5.94 6.34 -4.73
N LYS A 72 -7.00 6.88 -5.33
CA LYS A 72 -7.04 7.27 -6.74
C LYS A 72 -6.62 8.72 -6.92
N GLY A 73 -6.12 9.06 -8.10
CA GLY A 73 -5.74 10.42 -8.46
C GLY A 73 -6.95 11.30 -8.76
N GLY A 74 -8.02 10.69 -9.27
CA GLY A 74 -9.25 11.37 -9.66
C GLY A 74 -9.11 12.17 -10.95
N PHE A 75 -8.16 11.81 -11.82
CA PHE A 75 -7.94 12.42 -13.12
C PHE A 75 -8.33 11.45 -14.26
N PRO A 76 -8.62 11.95 -15.46
CA PRO A 76 -8.99 11.13 -16.60
C PRO A 76 -7.93 10.10 -16.99
N GLY A 77 -8.35 8.95 -17.49
CA GLY A 77 -7.50 7.90 -18.06
C GLY A 77 -6.98 6.87 -17.05
N GLU A 78 -7.40 6.92 -15.78
CA GLU A 78 -7.02 5.89 -14.81
C GLU A 78 -7.60 4.49 -15.13
N GLU A 79 -8.60 4.42 -16.03
CA GLU A 79 -9.24 3.20 -16.50
C GLU A 79 -8.58 2.58 -17.73
N LEU A 80 -7.59 3.23 -18.34
CA LEU A 80 -6.94 2.76 -19.57
C LEU A 80 -6.17 1.46 -19.34
N GLU A 81 -6.14 0.60 -20.37
CA GLU A 81 -5.27 -0.58 -20.36
C GLU A 81 -3.80 -0.16 -20.18
N GLY A 82 -3.11 -0.81 -19.27
CA GLY A 82 -1.73 -0.47 -18.92
C GLY A 82 -1.61 0.43 -17.70
N VAL A 83 -2.73 0.85 -17.10
CA VAL A 83 -2.75 1.48 -15.76
C VAL A 83 -3.00 0.42 -14.71
N TYR A 84 -2.15 0.36 -13.72
CA TYR A 84 -2.26 -0.60 -12.61
C TYR A 84 -2.04 0.09 -11.28
N ASP A 85 -2.79 -0.34 -10.27
CA ASP A 85 -2.46 -0.02 -8.89
C ASP A 85 -1.16 -0.75 -8.48
N ALA A 86 -0.39 -0.14 -7.59
CA ALA A 86 0.93 -0.63 -7.19
C ALA A 86 0.91 -2.04 -6.63
N LEU A 87 -0.05 -2.36 -5.74
CA LEU A 87 -0.06 -3.63 -5.03
C LEU A 87 -0.34 -4.84 -5.95
N PRO A 88 -1.31 -4.83 -6.89
CA PRO A 88 -1.47 -5.88 -7.89
C PRO A 88 -0.20 -6.14 -8.70
N PHE A 89 0.51 -5.09 -9.12
CA PHE A 89 1.78 -5.22 -9.83
C PHE A 89 2.84 -5.91 -8.97
N LEU A 90 3.04 -5.47 -7.74
CA LEU A 90 4.01 -6.06 -6.81
C LEU A 90 3.65 -7.50 -6.45
N ILE A 91 2.38 -7.79 -6.18
CA ILE A 91 1.88 -9.15 -5.88
C ILE A 91 2.15 -10.08 -7.06
N SER A 92 1.84 -9.65 -8.28
CA SER A 92 2.05 -10.45 -9.49
C SER A 92 3.53 -10.80 -9.68
N SER A 93 4.41 -9.83 -9.43
CA SER A 93 5.87 -10.03 -9.51
C SER A 93 6.36 -11.03 -8.45
N VAL A 94 5.90 -10.90 -7.20
CA VAL A 94 6.25 -11.84 -6.13
C VAL A 94 5.75 -13.24 -6.45
N ASN A 95 4.50 -13.38 -6.89
CA ASN A 95 3.92 -14.69 -7.23
C ASN A 95 4.73 -15.36 -8.34
N ARG A 96 5.13 -14.61 -9.37
CA ARG A 96 5.99 -15.09 -10.45
C ARG A 96 7.34 -15.57 -9.94
N ASN A 97 8.03 -14.76 -9.15
CA ASN A 97 9.36 -15.07 -8.64
C ASN A 97 9.37 -16.26 -7.67
N MET A 98 8.26 -16.48 -6.96
CA MET A 98 8.09 -17.57 -5.99
C MET A 98 7.40 -18.81 -6.58
N ALA A 99 7.05 -18.79 -7.87
CA ALA A 99 6.24 -19.84 -8.51
C ALA A 99 4.91 -20.13 -7.76
N TRP A 100 4.26 -19.07 -7.25
CA TRP A 100 2.97 -19.14 -6.56
C TRP A 100 1.81 -18.68 -7.42
N GLU A 101 2.08 -18.24 -8.63
CA GLU A 101 1.04 -17.85 -9.58
C GLU A 101 0.11 -19.02 -9.90
N LYS A 102 -1.19 -18.75 -9.87
CA LYS A 102 -2.21 -19.74 -10.26
C LYS A 102 -2.43 -19.70 -11.76
N ASN A 103 -2.45 -18.50 -12.34
CA ASN A 103 -2.61 -18.25 -13.75
C ASN A 103 -1.45 -17.41 -14.26
N PRO A 104 -0.72 -17.82 -15.30
CA PRO A 104 0.36 -17.04 -15.91
C PRO A 104 -0.09 -15.65 -16.40
N GLU A 105 -1.37 -15.50 -16.75
CA GLU A 105 -1.98 -14.23 -17.21
C GLU A 105 -2.12 -13.18 -16.11
N ASP A 106 -2.08 -13.58 -14.83
CA ASP A 106 -2.12 -12.66 -13.69
C ASP A 106 -0.82 -11.86 -13.56
N TYR A 107 0.23 -12.23 -14.30
CA TYR A 107 1.52 -11.57 -14.23
C TYR A 107 1.56 -10.28 -15.05
N ILE A 108 1.73 -9.16 -14.37
CA ILE A 108 1.88 -7.85 -15.00
C ILE A 108 3.34 -7.65 -15.40
N SER A 109 3.64 -7.87 -16.69
CA SER A 109 4.99 -7.71 -17.24
C SER A 109 5.21 -6.31 -17.78
N VAL A 110 6.32 -5.69 -17.33
CA VAL A 110 6.78 -4.39 -17.82
C VAL A 110 8.09 -4.48 -18.63
N LYS A 111 8.51 -5.71 -19.00
CA LYS A 111 9.72 -5.95 -19.77
C LYS A 111 9.71 -5.16 -21.10
N GLY A 112 10.75 -4.37 -21.32
CA GLY A 112 10.92 -3.56 -22.53
C GLY A 112 9.98 -2.37 -22.65
N LYS A 113 9.15 -2.09 -21.65
CA LYS A 113 8.16 -0.99 -21.63
C LYS A 113 8.72 0.26 -20.96
N ARG A 114 8.19 1.42 -21.35
CA ARG A 114 8.37 2.69 -20.63
C ARG A 114 7.38 2.72 -19.48
N VAL A 115 7.87 2.76 -18.27
CA VAL A 115 7.05 2.74 -17.05
C VAL A 115 7.09 4.11 -16.40
N VAL A 116 5.91 4.64 -16.05
CA VAL A 116 5.78 5.81 -15.19
C VAL A 116 5.16 5.39 -13.87
N VAL A 117 5.86 5.65 -12.78
CA VAL A 117 5.37 5.41 -11.42
C VAL A 117 4.92 6.74 -10.83
N LEU A 118 3.66 6.81 -10.42
CA LEU A 118 3.05 7.99 -9.83
C LEU A 118 3.02 7.85 -8.30
N GLY A 119 3.83 8.65 -7.62
CA GLY A 119 3.90 8.63 -6.15
C GLY A 119 5.32 8.81 -5.64
N GLY A 120 5.47 8.94 -4.33
CA GLY A 120 6.77 9.22 -3.70
C GLY A 120 7.00 8.48 -2.38
N GLY A 121 6.13 7.55 -2.02
CA GLY A 121 6.29 6.69 -0.83
C GLY A 121 7.11 5.43 -1.10
N ASP A 122 7.33 4.62 -0.08
CA ASP A 122 8.08 3.36 -0.19
C ASP A 122 7.44 2.39 -1.18
N THR A 123 6.10 2.37 -1.28
CA THR A 123 5.40 1.59 -2.31
C THR A 123 5.79 2.01 -3.74
N ALA A 124 5.98 3.31 -3.98
CA ALA A 124 6.46 3.80 -5.28
C ALA A 124 7.91 3.35 -5.53
N MET A 125 8.76 3.34 -4.49
CA MET A 125 10.14 2.84 -4.61
C MET A 125 10.16 1.35 -4.93
N ASP A 126 9.30 0.56 -4.34
CA ASP A 126 9.16 -0.86 -4.67
C ASP A 126 8.71 -1.07 -6.11
N CYS A 127 7.75 -0.30 -6.60
CA CYS A 127 7.31 -0.32 -8.01
C CYS A 127 8.45 0.05 -8.96
N ASN A 128 9.22 1.10 -8.64
CA ASN A 128 10.37 1.54 -9.42
C ASN A 128 11.40 0.41 -9.57
N ARG A 129 11.86 -0.12 -8.45
CA ARG A 129 12.90 -1.14 -8.39
C ARG A 129 12.46 -2.47 -8.99
N THR A 130 11.20 -2.87 -8.75
CA THR A 130 10.61 -4.06 -9.39
C THR A 130 10.54 -3.89 -10.91
N SER A 131 10.20 -2.71 -11.40
CA SER A 131 10.18 -2.43 -12.83
C SER A 131 11.57 -2.51 -13.48
N ILE A 132 12.60 -1.99 -12.81
CA ILE A 132 14.01 -2.15 -13.27
C ILE A 132 14.37 -3.62 -13.36
N ARG A 133 14.08 -4.42 -12.32
CA ARG A 133 14.39 -5.85 -12.26
C ARG A 133 13.61 -6.69 -13.27
N GLN A 134 12.44 -6.24 -13.67
CA GLN A 134 11.71 -6.82 -14.80
C GLN A 134 12.27 -6.40 -16.18
N ASN A 135 13.38 -5.66 -16.24
CA ASN A 135 13.98 -5.14 -17.46
C ASN A 135 13.04 -4.20 -18.23
N ALA A 136 12.41 -3.28 -17.56
CA ALA A 136 11.72 -2.16 -18.21
C ALA A 136 12.72 -1.36 -19.05
N LYS A 137 12.28 -0.84 -20.20
CA LYS A 137 13.11 -0.01 -21.08
C LYS A 137 13.52 1.32 -20.44
N ARG A 138 12.62 1.89 -19.64
CA ARG A 138 12.81 3.10 -18.87
C ARG A 138 11.82 3.12 -17.71
N VAL A 139 12.29 3.53 -16.54
CA VAL A 139 11.43 3.77 -15.37
C VAL A 139 11.54 5.24 -14.97
N THR A 140 10.41 5.92 -14.90
CA THR A 140 10.32 7.31 -14.48
C THR A 140 9.39 7.41 -13.28
N CYS A 141 9.88 7.94 -12.17
CA CYS A 141 9.11 8.24 -10.98
C CYS A 141 8.67 9.71 -11.01
N ALA A 142 7.38 9.98 -11.13
CA ALA A 142 6.84 11.33 -11.10
C ALA A 142 6.24 11.63 -9.73
N TYR A 143 6.76 12.66 -9.07
CA TYR A 143 6.35 13.05 -7.73
C TYR A 143 5.99 14.54 -7.67
N ARG A 144 4.83 14.83 -7.04
CA ARG A 144 4.24 16.20 -7.03
C ARG A 144 4.92 17.22 -6.13
N ARG A 145 5.92 16.83 -5.33
CA ARG A 145 6.75 17.74 -4.51
C ARG A 145 8.23 17.53 -4.85
N ASP A 146 9.08 18.26 -4.15
CA ASP A 146 10.53 18.09 -4.24
C ASP A 146 11.02 16.81 -3.53
N GLU A 147 12.30 16.54 -3.67
CA GLU A 147 12.96 15.38 -3.08
C GLU A 147 12.95 15.40 -1.55
N GLU A 148 13.12 16.59 -0.94
CA GLU A 148 13.19 16.76 0.51
C GLU A 148 11.86 16.38 1.19
N ASN A 149 10.74 16.64 0.48
CA ASN A 149 9.39 16.34 0.94
C ASN A 149 8.88 14.97 0.50
N MET A 150 9.75 14.11 0.01
CA MET A 150 9.40 12.75 -0.37
C MET A 150 9.13 11.89 0.87
N PRO A 151 7.96 11.19 0.98
CA PRO A 151 7.66 10.38 2.16
C PRO A 151 8.39 9.04 2.18
N GLY A 152 8.90 8.57 1.03
CA GLY A 152 9.70 7.35 0.95
C GLY A 152 11.02 7.49 1.71
N SER A 153 11.50 6.38 2.28
CA SER A 153 12.75 6.39 3.02
C SER A 153 13.91 6.84 2.13
N ARG A 154 14.77 7.71 2.65
CA ARG A 154 15.93 8.27 1.89
C ARG A 154 16.80 7.17 1.28
N ARG A 155 16.95 6.06 1.99
CA ARG A 155 17.71 4.89 1.51
C ARG A 155 17.07 4.27 0.27
N GLU A 156 15.75 4.11 0.25
CA GLU A 156 15.06 3.50 -0.89
C GLU A 156 15.02 4.41 -2.11
N VAL A 157 14.91 5.71 -1.89
CA VAL A 157 15.05 6.71 -2.95
C VAL A 157 16.45 6.65 -3.54
N GLN A 158 17.49 6.60 -2.71
CA GLN A 158 18.87 6.50 -3.16
C GLN A 158 19.13 5.19 -3.93
N ASN A 159 18.68 4.04 -3.39
CA ASN A 159 18.78 2.74 -4.06
C ASN A 159 18.09 2.78 -5.44
N SER A 160 16.91 3.39 -5.54
CA SER A 160 16.18 3.52 -6.80
C SER A 160 16.94 4.36 -7.83
N LYS A 161 17.61 5.44 -7.40
CA LYS A 161 18.49 6.25 -8.28
C LYS A 161 19.70 5.46 -8.77
N GLU A 162 20.35 4.73 -7.87
CA GLU A 162 21.51 3.88 -8.20
C GLU A 162 21.14 2.75 -9.18
N GLU A 163 19.93 2.20 -9.08
CA GLU A 163 19.38 1.22 -10.02
C GLU A 163 18.93 1.84 -11.37
N GLY A 164 19.03 3.15 -11.53
CA GLY A 164 18.78 3.83 -12.82
C GLY A 164 17.37 4.38 -13.02
N VAL A 165 16.60 4.55 -11.96
CA VAL A 165 15.28 5.21 -12.03
C VAL A 165 15.46 6.70 -12.29
N ASN A 166 14.71 7.23 -13.25
CA ASN A 166 14.65 8.66 -13.54
C ASN A 166 13.59 9.33 -12.66
N PHE A 167 14.00 10.26 -11.78
CA PHE A 167 13.09 11.01 -10.92
C PHE A 167 12.71 12.35 -11.55
N LEU A 168 11.42 12.62 -11.63
CA LEU A 168 10.83 13.90 -12.00
C LEU A 168 10.09 14.48 -10.78
N PHE A 169 10.78 15.34 -10.07
CA PHE A 169 10.20 16.07 -8.94
C PHE A 169 9.34 17.25 -9.40
N ASN A 170 8.44 17.69 -8.52
CA ASN A 170 7.50 18.78 -8.81
C ASN A 170 6.66 18.50 -10.08
N ARG A 171 6.24 17.25 -10.28
CA ARG A 171 5.39 16.82 -11.40
C ARG A 171 4.13 16.17 -10.87
N GLN A 172 3.01 16.89 -11.02
CA GLN A 172 1.70 16.41 -10.62
C GLN A 172 0.98 15.86 -11.85
N PRO A 173 0.55 14.58 -11.84
CA PRO A 173 -0.28 14.05 -12.93
C PRO A 173 -1.65 14.74 -12.93
N ILE A 174 -2.14 15.01 -14.12
CA ILE A 174 -3.46 15.62 -14.37
C ILE A 174 -4.32 14.83 -15.36
N GLU A 175 -3.70 13.91 -16.13
CA GLU A 175 -4.38 13.07 -17.10
C GLU A 175 -3.46 11.91 -17.52
N ILE A 176 -4.02 10.73 -17.74
CA ILE A 176 -3.33 9.64 -18.44
C ILE A 176 -3.88 9.62 -19.86
N ILE A 177 -2.98 9.70 -20.85
CA ILE A 177 -3.32 9.86 -22.25
C ILE A 177 -3.25 8.50 -22.94
N GLY A 178 -4.20 8.23 -23.82
CA GLY A 178 -4.21 7.07 -24.69
C GLY A 178 -5.55 6.83 -25.36
N ASP A 179 -5.55 5.97 -26.38
CA ASP A 179 -6.75 5.47 -27.03
C ASP A 179 -6.92 3.98 -26.68
N GLY A 180 -7.76 3.71 -25.67
CA GLY A 180 -7.98 2.39 -25.09
C GLY A 180 -6.82 1.87 -24.23
N LYS A 181 -5.57 2.27 -24.49
CA LYS A 181 -4.37 1.92 -23.73
C LYS A 181 -3.47 3.11 -23.49
N VAL A 182 -2.62 3.01 -22.47
CA VAL A 182 -1.68 4.08 -22.09
C VAL A 182 -0.69 4.39 -23.21
N GLU A 183 -0.51 5.68 -23.53
CA GLU A 183 0.52 6.24 -24.41
C GLU A 183 1.42 7.24 -23.67
N GLY A 184 0.90 7.86 -22.60
CA GLY A 184 1.64 8.82 -21.80
C GLY A 184 0.88 9.30 -20.58
N VAL A 185 1.57 10.11 -19.77
CA VAL A 185 1.01 10.81 -18.61
C VAL A 185 1.22 12.30 -18.82
N LYS A 186 0.16 13.07 -18.80
CA LYS A 186 0.20 14.53 -18.79
C LYS A 186 0.39 14.99 -17.36
N VAL A 187 1.44 15.74 -17.14
CA VAL A 187 1.79 16.29 -15.84
C VAL A 187 1.90 17.81 -15.92
N VAL A 188 1.77 18.46 -14.77
CA VAL A 188 1.98 19.89 -14.60
C VAL A 188 3.08 20.10 -13.57
N THR A 189 3.92 21.12 -13.80
CA THR A 189 4.93 21.52 -12.82
C THR A 189 4.24 22.13 -11.60
N THR A 190 4.74 21.81 -10.41
CA THR A 190 4.23 22.34 -9.14
C THR A 190 5.29 23.18 -8.44
N LYS A 191 4.85 24.13 -7.63
CA LYS A 191 5.65 24.81 -6.60
C LYS A 191 5.03 24.54 -5.23
N LEU A 192 5.86 24.53 -4.19
CA LEU A 192 5.35 24.44 -2.82
C LEU A 192 4.70 25.76 -2.42
N GLY A 193 3.46 25.68 -1.95
CA GLY A 193 2.74 26.79 -1.36
C GLY A 193 3.25 27.14 0.05
N GLU A 194 2.56 28.10 0.69
CA GLU A 194 2.82 28.42 2.09
C GLU A 194 2.48 27.24 3.01
N PRO A 195 3.19 27.09 4.14
CA PRO A 195 2.90 26.04 5.10
C PRO A 195 1.50 26.23 5.71
N ASP A 196 0.75 25.13 5.83
CA ASP A 196 -0.51 25.11 6.58
C ASP A 196 -0.24 25.10 8.11
N ALA A 197 -1.32 25.07 8.92
CA ALA A 197 -1.23 25.10 10.39
C ALA A 197 -0.37 23.96 10.98
N ASN A 198 -0.15 22.88 10.22
CA ASN A 198 0.68 21.73 10.59
C ASN A 198 2.09 21.82 9.96
N GLY A 199 2.46 22.96 9.37
CA GLY A 199 3.74 23.16 8.69
C GLY A 199 3.86 22.47 7.32
N ARG A 200 2.78 21.86 6.82
CA ARG A 200 2.78 21.11 5.56
C ARG A 200 2.54 22.06 4.37
N ARG A 201 3.46 22.05 3.41
CA ARG A 201 3.33 22.82 2.17
C ARG A 201 2.62 22.00 1.09
N ARG A 202 1.49 22.50 0.61
CA ARG A 202 0.74 21.85 -0.47
C ARG A 202 1.34 22.22 -1.83
N PRO A 203 1.48 21.26 -2.76
CA PRO A 203 1.89 21.57 -4.12
C PRO A 203 0.81 22.40 -4.82
N GLN A 204 1.24 23.45 -5.53
CA GLN A 204 0.39 24.33 -6.33
C GLN A 204 0.80 24.20 -7.79
N PRO A 205 -0.10 23.84 -8.70
CA PRO A 205 0.19 23.78 -10.13
C PRO A 205 0.60 25.15 -10.70
N ILE A 206 1.53 25.12 -11.66
CA ILE A 206 1.93 26.30 -12.43
C ILE A 206 1.21 26.20 -13.77
N GLU A 207 0.34 27.15 -14.08
CA GLU A 207 -0.39 27.21 -15.35
C GLU A 207 0.56 27.29 -16.54
N GLY A 208 0.24 26.57 -17.63
CA GLY A 208 1.02 26.58 -18.88
C GLY A 208 2.33 25.78 -18.79
N SER A 209 2.51 24.96 -17.75
CA SER A 209 3.69 24.10 -17.57
C SER A 209 3.42 22.63 -17.87
N GLU A 210 2.33 22.35 -18.56
CA GLU A 210 1.92 20.99 -18.91
C GLU A 210 2.95 20.34 -19.86
N GLU A 211 3.32 19.12 -19.53
CA GLU A 211 4.15 18.28 -20.38
C GLU A 211 3.64 16.84 -20.40
N VAL A 212 4.00 16.09 -21.43
CA VAL A 212 3.62 14.67 -21.55
C VAL A 212 4.85 13.81 -21.35
N ILE A 213 4.77 12.88 -20.39
CA ILE A 213 5.76 11.84 -20.16
C ILE A 213 5.31 10.60 -20.93
N PRO A 214 6.02 10.17 -22.00
CA PRO A 214 5.63 8.98 -22.75
C PRO A 214 5.70 7.72 -21.88
N ALA A 215 4.63 6.92 -21.88
CA ALA A 215 4.49 5.70 -21.08
C ALA A 215 3.77 4.61 -21.86
N ASP A 216 4.16 3.37 -21.63
CA ASP A 216 3.45 2.17 -22.08
C ASP A 216 2.75 1.49 -20.88
N VAL A 217 3.15 1.84 -19.65
CA VAL A 217 2.56 1.40 -18.39
C VAL A 217 2.62 2.52 -17.36
N VAL A 218 1.55 2.67 -16.60
CA VAL A 218 1.47 3.58 -15.44
C VAL A 218 1.18 2.76 -14.18
N LEU A 219 1.99 2.97 -13.15
CA LEU A 219 1.80 2.38 -11.83
C LEU A 219 1.38 3.46 -10.86
N VAL A 220 0.15 3.36 -10.33
CA VAL A 220 -0.41 4.32 -9.38
C VAL A 220 -0.03 3.89 -7.96
N ALA A 221 0.80 4.69 -7.28
CA ALA A 221 1.35 4.40 -5.95
C ALA A 221 1.09 5.56 -4.98
N PHE A 222 -0.17 6.01 -4.88
CA PHE A 222 -0.59 7.12 -4.02
C PHE A 222 -0.81 6.72 -2.55
N GLY A 223 -0.73 5.42 -2.26
CA GLY A 223 -0.94 4.86 -0.94
C GLY A 223 -2.35 4.28 -0.76
N PHE A 224 -2.68 4.06 0.50
CA PHE A 224 -3.91 3.37 0.90
C PHE A 224 -4.66 4.21 1.93
N GLN A 225 -5.94 3.97 2.03
CA GLN A 225 -6.80 4.52 3.07
C GLN A 225 -7.51 3.38 3.82
N PRO A 226 -7.96 3.60 5.06
CA PRO A 226 -8.78 2.64 5.77
C PRO A 226 -10.03 2.27 4.97
N ASP A 227 -10.44 1.02 5.12
CA ASP A 227 -11.64 0.45 4.51
C ASP A 227 -12.28 -0.49 5.54
N PRO A 228 -12.92 0.10 6.58
CA PRO A 228 -13.50 -0.68 7.66
C PRO A 228 -14.64 -1.55 7.11
N PRO A 229 -14.68 -2.85 7.45
CA PRO A 229 -15.77 -3.71 7.05
C PRO A 229 -17.11 -3.23 7.63
N GLU A 230 -18.19 -3.38 6.88
CA GLU A 230 -19.53 -2.95 7.29
C GLU A 230 -19.99 -3.56 8.62
N TRP A 231 -19.56 -4.79 8.94
CA TRP A 231 -19.91 -5.46 10.19
C TRP A 231 -19.33 -4.81 11.45
N LEU A 232 -18.34 -3.89 11.34
CA LEU A 232 -17.79 -3.19 12.51
C LEU A 232 -18.84 -2.38 13.28
N ALA A 233 -19.74 -1.72 12.56
CA ALA A 233 -20.83 -0.96 13.18
C ALA A 233 -21.77 -1.86 13.99
N GLY A 234 -21.97 -3.11 13.58
CA GLY A 234 -22.81 -4.10 14.26
C GLY A 234 -22.26 -4.60 15.58
N VAL A 235 -20.97 -4.37 15.85
CA VAL A 235 -20.27 -4.80 17.07
C VAL A 235 -19.73 -3.62 17.89
N ASP A 236 -20.34 -2.45 17.76
CA ASP A 236 -20.03 -1.22 18.50
C ASP A 236 -18.57 -0.75 18.38
N VAL A 237 -17.90 -1.00 17.25
CA VAL A 237 -16.56 -0.47 16.97
C VAL A 237 -16.67 0.82 16.15
N GLN A 238 -16.22 1.93 16.73
CA GLN A 238 -16.30 3.25 16.12
C GLN A 238 -15.09 3.54 15.23
N THR A 239 -15.33 4.35 14.21
CA THR A 239 -14.30 4.89 13.31
C THR A 239 -14.28 6.43 13.40
N ASN A 240 -13.15 7.02 13.02
CA ASN A 240 -12.99 8.46 12.91
C ASN A 240 -13.41 8.97 11.52
N ASP A 241 -13.32 10.29 11.29
CA ASP A 241 -13.67 10.95 10.03
C ASP A 241 -12.89 10.45 8.79
N TRP A 242 -11.85 9.67 8.98
CA TRP A 242 -10.99 9.09 7.95
C TRP A 242 -11.19 7.57 7.80
N ASP A 243 -12.28 7.04 8.34
CA ASP A 243 -12.59 5.61 8.38
C ASP A 243 -11.56 4.76 9.18
N GLY A 244 -10.66 5.38 9.93
CA GLY A 244 -9.73 4.68 10.83
C GLY A 244 -10.44 4.21 12.10
N VAL A 245 -10.15 2.98 12.55
CA VAL A 245 -10.70 2.48 13.83
C VAL A 245 -10.15 3.28 15.00
N ILE A 246 -11.05 3.71 15.89
CA ILE A 246 -10.66 4.44 17.10
C ILE A 246 -10.19 3.44 18.16
N ALA A 247 -8.88 3.45 18.44
CA ALA A 247 -8.25 2.64 19.47
C ALA A 247 -6.98 3.37 19.95
N GLU A 248 -7.11 4.17 21.00
CA GLU A 248 -6.06 5.07 21.45
C GLU A 248 -4.96 4.36 22.25
N GLU A 249 -3.72 4.80 22.08
CA GLU A 249 -2.55 4.28 22.79
C GLU A 249 -2.45 4.76 24.24
N HIS A 250 -3.03 5.91 24.55
CA HIS A 250 -2.83 6.63 25.80
C HIS A 250 -4.03 6.59 26.74
N GLN A 251 -4.86 5.56 26.59
CA GLN A 251 -5.99 5.29 27.49
C GLN A 251 -5.67 4.19 28.50
N GLU A 252 -6.59 3.92 29.45
CA GLU A 252 -6.42 2.92 30.51
C GLU A 252 -6.09 1.53 29.96
N PHE A 253 -6.82 1.11 28.90
CA PHE A 253 -6.54 -0.10 28.15
C PHE A 253 -6.07 0.28 26.73
N LYS A 254 -4.75 0.24 26.55
CA LYS A 254 -4.14 0.58 25.25
C LYS A 254 -4.75 -0.23 24.11
N PHE A 255 -5.00 0.45 22.99
CA PHE A 255 -5.53 -0.15 21.76
C PHE A 255 -6.93 -0.77 21.88
N GLN A 256 -7.63 -0.61 23.02
CA GLN A 256 -9.02 -1.00 23.15
C GLN A 256 -9.90 -0.06 22.30
N THR A 257 -10.87 -0.65 21.61
CA THR A 257 -11.86 0.12 20.84
C THR A 257 -13.04 0.56 21.73
N SER A 258 -14.08 1.12 21.14
CA SER A 258 -15.35 1.38 21.83
C SER A 258 -16.02 0.11 22.36
N ASN A 259 -15.74 -1.07 21.78
CA ASN A 259 -16.15 -2.36 22.33
C ASN A 259 -15.08 -2.89 23.29
N PRO A 260 -15.38 -3.17 24.57
CA PRO A 260 -14.40 -3.56 25.58
C PRO A 260 -13.73 -4.91 25.33
N LYS A 261 -14.27 -5.77 24.48
CA LYS A 261 -13.66 -7.02 24.05
C LYS A 261 -12.80 -6.90 22.78
N VAL A 262 -12.85 -5.75 22.11
CA VAL A 262 -12.17 -5.56 20.81
C VAL A 262 -11.02 -4.58 20.92
N PHE A 263 -9.86 -5.02 20.48
CA PHE A 263 -8.65 -4.24 20.39
C PHE A 263 -8.25 -4.08 18.91
N ALA A 264 -7.62 -2.98 18.55
CA ALA A 264 -7.16 -2.75 17.17
C ALA A 264 -5.80 -2.07 17.15
N GLY A 265 -5.01 -2.32 16.09
CA GLY A 265 -3.70 -1.71 15.94
C GLY A 265 -3.19 -1.75 14.49
N GLY A 266 -2.02 -1.15 14.28
CA GLY A 266 -1.39 -1.02 12.97
C GLY A 266 -2.10 0.00 12.07
N ASP A 267 -1.98 -0.17 10.74
CA ASP A 267 -2.42 0.82 9.76
C ASP A 267 -3.92 1.15 9.82
N MET A 268 -4.76 0.23 10.28
CA MET A 268 -6.20 0.49 10.42
C MET A 268 -6.54 1.52 11.51
N VAL A 269 -5.61 1.77 12.44
CA VAL A 269 -5.76 2.75 13.53
C VAL A 269 -4.92 4.00 13.25
N ARG A 270 -3.65 3.82 12.87
CA ARG A 270 -2.65 4.90 12.74
C ARG A 270 -2.53 5.46 11.33
N VAL A 271 -3.28 4.92 10.36
CA VAL A 271 -3.04 5.14 8.92
C VAL A 271 -1.73 4.46 8.49
N SER A 272 -1.43 4.40 7.20
CA SER A 272 -0.27 3.67 6.66
C SER A 272 1.05 4.11 7.29
N ASP A 273 1.70 3.23 8.04
CA ASP A 273 2.93 3.47 8.79
C ASP A 273 3.89 2.26 8.69
N LEU A 274 4.99 2.28 9.42
CA LEU A 274 5.99 1.21 9.41
C LEU A 274 5.51 -0.01 10.22
N VAL A 275 5.91 -1.20 9.79
CA VAL A 275 5.61 -2.45 10.51
C VAL A 275 6.18 -2.46 11.93
N VAL A 276 7.29 -1.76 12.17
CA VAL A 276 7.89 -1.65 13.50
C VAL A 276 7.00 -0.88 14.47
N THR A 277 6.33 0.17 14.00
CA THR A 277 5.38 0.95 14.80
C THR A 277 4.05 0.22 15.03
N ALA A 278 3.73 -0.75 14.17
CA ALA A 278 2.56 -1.62 14.35
C ALA A 278 2.78 -2.74 15.39
N ILE A 279 4.05 -3.03 15.73
CA ILE A 279 4.44 -4.08 16.69
C ILE A 279 4.70 -3.49 18.08
N ASP A 280 5.14 -2.24 18.16
CA ASP A 280 5.45 -1.52 19.37
C ASP A 280 4.20 -1.15 20.17
#